data_ab82720e3274f2811dc54b8095ad4c18
#
_entry.id   ab82720e3274f2811dc54b8095ad4c18
#
_cell.length_a   1.000
_cell.length_b   1.000
_cell.length_c   1.000
_cell.angle_alpha   90.00
_cell.angle_beta   90.00
_cell.angle_gamma   90.00
#
_symmetry.space_group_name_H-M   'P 1'
#
loop_
_entity.id
_entity.type
_entity.pdbx_description
1 polymer ?
#
loop_
_entity_poly.entity_id
_entity_poly.type
_entity_poly.pdbx_seq_one_letter_code
_entity_poly.pdbx_strand_id
1 'polypeptide(L)'
;MIFSLLMVFTTLSAQTNDDKLSYIDSLTKSLCALTDENRFNYEYPQWQEVVNDVLATVDDSAVAHFNPQHLKHISVPYTSSDIYYFFRQTSSGAVIHWSVRRSIKGKLLTHSFADAVPSQSVAHLHVRPSDYRSLLGFEVFDTLEQKTLYWMPDIETRLNFEVLADIKAPKQAKLLAKHDIESRMDELWHSDEALTIDLSGLPRLKTVNSPDKRLRLATYMTMYKDFSSQYFGNIIRRKADGTIDVYPLYDLADEYKNPERTKGTPEKWYGAVYFDIAEVFFEKQKYYTLIGFRQQDALVKCRVLDLLWFKGRKVTFGASLFLHEKSTYQRRVFRYSSEANMMVMYDDKEEMIIFDHLSPTNSLFRGEYRFYGPDFSYDAYEVTRDGWKYKEDIDFRPSR
;
A
#
# COMPACT_ATOMS: atom_id res chain seq x y z
N MET A 1 -30.15 22.39 6.84
CA MET A 1 -29.92 23.73 7.43
C MET A 1 -28.43 23.97 7.35
N ILE A 2 -28.01 24.69 6.34
CA ILE A 2 -26.59 24.96 6.04
C ILE A 2 -26.15 26.05 7.03
N PHE A 3 -25.51 25.66 8.13
CA PHE A 3 -24.74 26.63 8.92
C PHE A 3 -23.48 26.96 8.11
N SER A 4 -23.31 28.21 7.73
CA SER A 4 -22.10 28.63 7.05
C SER A 4 -20.92 28.40 8.02
N LEU A 5 -19.89 27.71 7.56
CA LEU A 5 -18.65 27.42 8.29
C LEU A 5 -18.11 28.67 9.04
N LEU A 6 -18.25 29.84 8.43
CA LEU A 6 -17.81 31.12 9.02
C LEU A 6 -18.49 31.49 10.34
N MET A 7 -19.77 31.13 10.54
CA MET A 7 -20.48 31.40 11.81
C MET A 7 -20.06 30.44 12.92
N VAL A 8 -19.65 29.22 12.58
CA VAL A 8 -19.19 28.22 13.54
C VAL A 8 -17.84 28.64 14.13
N PHE A 9 -16.91 29.15 13.32
CA PHE A 9 -15.58 29.57 13.78
C PHE A 9 -15.61 30.76 14.75
N THR A 10 -16.48 31.74 14.52
CA THR A 10 -16.59 32.91 15.41
C THR A 10 -17.22 32.58 16.77
N THR A 11 -18.10 31.58 16.83
CA THR A 11 -18.69 31.11 18.09
C THR A 11 -17.78 30.17 18.86
N LEU A 12 -16.98 29.35 18.24
CA LEU A 12 -16.04 28.42 18.86
C LEU A 12 -14.84 29.11 19.49
N SER A 13 -14.38 30.26 18.98
CA SER A 13 -13.23 30.97 19.52
C SER A 13 -13.48 31.56 20.92
N ALA A 14 -14.74 31.77 21.31
CA ALA A 14 -15.15 32.33 22.62
C ALA A 14 -15.56 31.23 23.63
N GLN A 15 -15.57 29.96 23.27
CA GLN A 15 -16.00 28.83 24.10
C GLN A 15 -14.85 28.27 24.94
N THR A 16 -15.19 27.59 26.03
CA THR A 16 -14.23 26.84 26.85
C THR A 16 -13.72 25.61 26.06
N ASN A 17 -12.59 25.06 26.47
CA ASN A 17 -12.06 23.83 25.83
C ASN A 17 -13.04 22.67 25.95
N ASP A 18 -13.72 22.52 27.08
CA ASP A 18 -14.72 21.45 27.28
C ASP A 18 -15.93 21.62 26.37
N ASP A 19 -16.39 22.85 26.14
CA ASP A 19 -17.49 23.13 25.21
C ASP A 19 -17.09 22.75 23.76
N LYS A 20 -15.85 23.08 23.35
CA LYS A 20 -15.32 22.75 22.04
C LYS A 20 -15.23 21.22 21.82
N LEU A 21 -14.71 20.51 22.82
CA LEU A 21 -14.59 19.04 22.78
C LEU A 21 -15.98 18.37 22.76
N SER A 22 -16.92 18.84 23.56
CA SER A 22 -18.30 18.36 23.57
C SER A 22 -19.01 18.64 22.24
N TYR A 23 -18.69 19.76 21.59
CA TYR A 23 -19.23 20.09 20.27
C TYR A 23 -18.76 19.12 19.19
N ILE A 24 -17.47 18.81 19.10
CA ILE A 24 -16.98 17.84 18.09
C ILE A 24 -17.49 16.43 18.35
N ASP A 25 -17.70 16.01 19.59
CA ASP A 25 -18.36 14.73 19.90
C ASP A 25 -19.82 14.69 19.41
N SER A 26 -20.56 15.79 19.60
CA SER A 26 -21.93 15.96 19.09
C SER A 26 -21.99 15.96 17.56
N LEU A 27 -21.05 16.63 16.88
CA LEU A 27 -20.93 16.57 15.42
C LEU A 27 -20.64 15.15 14.93
N THR A 28 -19.75 14.42 15.63
CA THR A 28 -19.43 13.02 15.31
C THR A 28 -20.67 12.13 15.45
N LYS A 29 -21.48 12.34 16.51
CA LYS A 29 -22.77 11.64 16.66
C LYS A 29 -23.67 11.85 15.46
N SER A 30 -23.81 13.10 15.02
CA SER A 30 -24.68 13.45 13.89
C SER A 30 -24.19 12.84 12.60
N LEU A 31 -22.86 12.84 12.36
CA LEU A 31 -22.24 12.23 11.19
C LEU A 31 -22.39 10.70 11.18
N CYS A 32 -22.19 10.04 12.32
CA CYS A 32 -22.35 8.57 12.47
C CYS A 32 -23.81 8.12 12.23
N ALA A 33 -24.80 8.98 12.46
CA ALA A 33 -26.20 8.69 12.24
C ALA A 33 -26.61 8.74 10.76
N LEU A 34 -25.73 9.23 9.87
CA LEU A 34 -26.03 9.32 8.43
C LEU A 34 -25.96 7.94 7.78
N THR A 35 -27.07 7.50 7.19
CA THR A 35 -27.16 6.27 6.40
C THR A 35 -26.95 6.50 4.90
N ASP A 36 -27.15 7.73 4.43
CA ASP A 36 -26.93 8.13 3.04
C ASP A 36 -25.44 8.41 2.78
N GLU A 37 -24.83 7.62 1.91
CA GLU A 37 -23.42 7.73 1.54
C GLU A 37 -23.08 9.07 0.88
N ASN A 38 -23.94 9.60 0.03
CA ASN A 38 -23.69 10.88 -0.66
C ASN A 38 -23.69 12.03 0.35
N ARG A 39 -24.63 11.99 1.28
CA ARG A 39 -24.70 12.98 2.35
C ARG A 39 -23.51 12.88 3.31
N PHE A 40 -23.13 11.67 3.67
CA PHE A 40 -21.93 11.45 4.48
C PHE A 40 -20.67 12.01 3.78
N ASN A 41 -20.46 11.68 2.51
CA ASN A 41 -19.32 12.14 1.73
C ASN A 41 -19.30 13.67 1.55
N TYR A 42 -20.45 14.32 1.59
CA TYR A 42 -20.56 15.78 1.57
C TYR A 42 -20.24 16.42 2.94
N GLU A 43 -20.70 15.83 4.05
CA GLU A 43 -20.56 16.39 5.39
C GLU A 43 -19.21 16.02 6.04
N TYR A 44 -18.59 14.89 5.66
CA TYR A 44 -17.35 14.41 6.25
C TYR A 44 -16.14 15.37 6.10
N PRO A 45 -15.85 15.99 4.95
CA PRO A 45 -14.77 16.97 4.84
C PRO A 45 -14.97 18.18 5.75
N GLN A 46 -16.21 18.63 5.96
CA GLN A 46 -16.54 19.72 6.86
C GLN A 46 -16.29 19.31 8.32
N TRP A 47 -16.67 18.11 8.68
CA TRP A 47 -16.36 17.53 9.99
C TRP A 47 -14.83 17.48 10.23
N GLN A 48 -14.04 17.03 9.24
CA GLN A 48 -12.58 16.97 9.33
C GLN A 48 -11.99 18.36 9.60
N GLU A 49 -12.43 19.38 8.90
CA GLU A 49 -11.95 20.76 9.09
C GLU A 49 -12.23 21.24 10.50
N VAL A 50 -13.47 21.12 10.97
CA VAL A 50 -13.87 21.56 12.32
C VAL A 50 -13.14 20.80 13.42
N VAL A 51 -13.04 19.47 13.30
CA VAL A 51 -12.34 18.65 14.30
C VAL A 51 -10.85 19.00 14.36
N ASN A 52 -10.20 19.14 13.21
CA ASN A 52 -8.78 19.50 13.17
C ASN A 52 -8.52 20.88 13.81
N ASP A 53 -9.37 21.87 13.53
CA ASP A 53 -9.22 23.22 14.09
C ASP A 53 -9.46 23.23 15.60
N VAL A 54 -10.47 22.51 16.08
CA VAL A 54 -10.71 22.37 17.53
C VAL A 54 -9.53 21.69 18.20
N LEU A 55 -9.09 20.55 17.70
CA LEU A 55 -7.96 19.79 18.26
C LEU A 55 -6.64 20.57 18.22
N ALA A 56 -6.46 21.48 17.27
CA ALA A 56 -5.30 22.36 17.21
C ALA A 56 -5.33 23.51 18.25
N THR A 57 -6.50 23.80 18.83
CA THR A 57 -6.68 24.96 19.73
C THR A 57 -6.92 24.60 21.21
N VAL A 58 -7.33 23.36 21.50
CA VAL A 58 -7.54 22.91 22.89
C VAL A 58 -6.22 22.57 23.58
N ASP A 59 -6.13 22.78 24.87
CA ASP A 59 -4.93 22.43 25.65
C ASP A 59 -4.89 20.95 26.05
N ASP A 60 -3.71 20.49 26.46
CA ASP A 60 -3.47 19.09 26.81
C ASP A 60 -4.22 18.65 28.07
N SER A 61 -4.49 19.58 28.99
CA SER A 61 -5.22 19.29 30.23
C SER A 61 -6.69 19.02 29.96
N ALA A 62 -7.31 19.76 29.05
CA ALA A 62 -8.69 19.50 28.64
C ALA A 62 -8.82 18.15 27.90
N VAL A 63 -7.86 17.84 27.03
CA VAL A 63 -7.82 16.54 26.31
C VAL A 63 -7.70 15.38 27.29
N ALA A 64 -6.86 15.49 28.31
CA ALA A 64 -6.65 14.42 29.31
C ALA A 64 -7.91 14.07 30.11
N HIS A 65 -8.83 15.03 30.27
CA HIS A 65 -10.09 14.84 31.03
C HIS A 65 -11.30 14.59 30.10
N PHE A 66 -11.12 14.66 28.79
CA PHE A 66 -12.18 14.47 27.82
C PHE A 66 -12.64 13.01 27.76
N ASN A 67 -13.92 12.77 28.01
CA ASN A 67 -14.53 11.44 27.95
C ASN A 67 -15.66 11.40 26.90
N PRO A 68 -15.31 11.32 25.61
CA PRO A 68 -16.26 11.37 24.53
C PRO A 68 -17.10 10.09 24.44
N GLN A 69 -18.33 10.21 23.97
CA GLN A 69 -19.22 9.07 23.72
C GLN A 69 -19.12 8.55 22.29
N HIS A 70 -18.93 9.43 21.33
CA HIS A 70 -18.96 9.13 19.90
C HIS A 70 -17.59 9.26 19.26
N LEU A 71 -16.88 10.35 19.52
CA LEU A 71 -15.49 10.53 19.08
C LEU A 71 -14.56 9.94 20.15
N LYS A 72 -14.18 8.68 19.98
CA LYS A 72 -13.28 7.98 20.89
C LYS A 72 -11.88 8.60 20.89
N HIS A 73 -11.13 8.43 21.99
CA HIS A 73 -9.79 8.96 22.16
C HIS A 73 -8.84 7.90 22.73
N ILE A 74 -7.61 7.89 22.24
CA ILE A 74 -6.47 7.19 22.84
C ILE A 74 -5.21 8.07 22.76
N SER A 75 -4.35 7.98 23.78
CA SER A 75 -2.99 8.52 23.73
C SER A 75 -2.02 7.45 23.25
N VAL A 76 -1.12 7.80 22.33
CA VAL A 76 -0.09 6.89 21.85
C VAL A 76 1.13 7.00 22.77
N PRO A 77 1.51 5.92 23.48
CA PRO A 77 2.64 5.95 24.39
C PRO A 77 3.93 6.38 23.71
N TYR A 78 4.78 7.08 24.47
CA TYR A 78 6.10 7.57 24.02
C TYR A 78 6.08 8.55 22.83
N THR A 79 4.91 9.05 22.42
CA THR A 79 4.76 10.12 21.45
C THR A 79 3.98 11.27 22.08
N SER A 80 4.09 12.47 21.51
CA SER A 80 3.20 13.59 21.87
C SER A 80 1.98 13.59 20.95
N SER A 81 1.35 12.42 20.78
CA SER A 81 0.24 12.22 19.83
C SER A 81 -0.97 11.62 20.53
N ASP A 82 -2.12 12.19 20.23
CA ASP A 82 -3.42 11.70 20.62
C ASP A 82 -4.22 11.35 19.36
N ILE A 83 -4.93 10.24 19.39
CA ILE A 83 -5.76 9.78 18.28
C ILE A 83 -7.22 9.87 18.69
N TYR A 84 -8.00 10.52 17.87
CA TYR A 84 -9.45 10.65 17.97
C TYR A 84 -10.07 9.88 16.84
N TYR A 85 -11.02 8.97 17.12
CA TYR A 85 -11.54 8.07 16.09
C TYR A 85 -13.00 7.71 16.31
N PHE A 86 -13.65 7.29 15.24
CA PHE A 86 -14.92 6.57 15.28
C PHE A 86 -14.96 5.52 14.16
N PHE A 87 -15.78 4.51 14.35
CA PHE A 87 -16.04 3.52 13.32
C PHE A 87 -17.37 3.79 12.62
N ARG A 88 -17.39 3.57 11.32
CA ARG A 88 -18.61 3.61 10.52
C ARG A 88 -18.81 2.28 9.81
N GLN A 89 -20.05 1.77 9.87
CA GLN A 89 -20.47 0.63 9.07
C GLN A 89 -20.87 1.12 7.67
N THR A 90 -20.31 0.51 6.62
CA THR A 90 -20.66 0.78 5.22
C THR A 90 -21.18 -0.49 4.57
N SER A 91 -21.70 -0.38 3.35
CA SER A 91 -22.12 -1.54 2.55
C SER A 91 -20.97 -2.49 2.21
N SER A 92 -19.73 -1.98 2.15
CA SER A 92 -18.51 -2.74 1.86
C SER A 92 -17.77 -3.26 3.09
N GLY A 93 -18.21 -2.91 4.32
CA GLY A 93 -17.57 -3.31 5.57
C GLY A 93 -17.35 -2.17 6.55
N ALA A 94 -16.39 -2.33 7.45
CA ALA A 94 -16.07 -1.32 8.47
C ALA A 94 -15.05 -0.31 7.95
N VAL A 95 -15.21 0.94 8.35
CA VAL A 95 -14.25 2.03 8.09
C VAL A 95 -13.94 2.70 9.43
N ILE A 96 -12.66 2.90 9.73
CA ILE A 96 -12.21 3.77 10.81
C ILE A 96 -11.97 5.17 10.24
N HIS A 97 -12.60 6.17 10.86
CA HIS A 97 -12.30 7.58 10.65
C HIS A 97 -11.53 8.08 11.85
N TRP A 98 -10.37 8.68 11.63
CA TRP A 98 -9.51 9.09 12.72
C TRP A 98 -8.77 10.40 12.43
N SER A 99 -8.49 11.14 13.50
CA SER A 99 -7.68 12.35 13.47
C SER A 99 -6.56 12.21 14.48
N VAL A 100 -5.38 12.62 14.10
CA VAL A 100 -4.25 12.71 15.01
C VAL A 100 -4.00 14.15 15.41
N ARG A 101 -3.77 14.36 16.70
CA ARG A 101 -3.28 15.60 17.27
C ARG A 101 -1.88 15.36 17.80
N ARG A 102 -0.92 16.13 17.36
CA ARG A 102 0.48 15.96 17.72
C ARG A 102 1.14 17.29 18.07
N SER A 103 1.94 17.29 19.14
CA SER A 103 2.80 18.41 19.49
C SER A 103 4.22 18.20 18.96
N ILE A 104 4.69 19.08 18.07
CA ILE A 104 6.07 19.10 17.59
C ILE A 104 6.69 20.45 17.89
N LYS A 105 7.71 20.47 18.76
CA LYS A 105 8.40 21.70 19.17
C LYS A 105 7.43 22.80 19.65
N GLY A 106 6.39 22.40 20.40
CA GLY A 106 5.37 23.31 20.93
C GLY A 106 4.32 23.78 19.91
N LYS A 107 4.36 23.28 18.69
CA LYS A 107 3.32 23.52 17.68
C LYS A 107 2.41 22.32 17.57
N LEU A 108 1.10 22.52 17.72
CA LEU A 108 0.10 21.50 17.49
C LEU A 108 -0.16 21.32 15.99
N LEU A 109 -0.17 20.08 15.56
CA LEU A 109 -0.52 19.67 14.20
C LEU A 109 -1.66 18.65 14.29
N THR A 110 -2.59 18.76 13.36
CA THR A 110 -3.74 17.84 13.24
C THR A 110 -3.87 17.33 11.82
N HIS A 111 -4.21 16.06 11.68
CA HIS A 111 -4.46 15.42 10.39
C HIS A 111 -5.61 14.42 10.55
N SER A 112 -6.47 14.33 9.54
CA SER A 112 -7.60 13.39 9.53
C SER A 112 -7.51 12.41 8.37
N PHE A 113 -7.90 11.16 8.62
CA PHE A 113 -7.80 10.05 7.70
C PHE A 113 -9.06 9.16 7.78
N ALA A 114 -9.26 8.35 6.74
CA ALA A 114 -10.26 7.29 6.72
C ALA A 114 -9.65 6.04 6.08
N ASP A 115 -9.74 4.92 6.78
CA ASP A 115 -9.13 3.66 6.35
C ASP A 115 -10.15 2.52 6.45
N ALA A 116 -10.18 1.64 5.44
CA ALA A 116 -10.98 0.43 5.50
C ALA A 116 -10.37 -0.56 6.51
N VAL A 117 -11.23 -1.16 7.31
CA VAL A 117 -10.85 -2.23 8.26
C VAL A 117 -11.41 -3.54 7.72
N PRO A 118 -10.62 -4.63 7.68
CA PRO A 118 -11.08 -5.92 7.15
C PRO A 118 -12.05 -6.60 8.14
N SER A 119 -13.21 -5.99 8.36
CA SER A 119 -14.30 -6.49 9.20
C SER A 119 -15.65 -6.17 8.58
N GLN A 120 -16.62 -7.09 8.75
CA GLN A 120 -18.00 -6.90 8.32
C GLN A 120 -18.87 -6.22 9.37
N SER A 121 -18.36 -5.98 10.57
CA SER A 121 -19.08 -5.34 11.67
C SER A 121 -18.17 -4.45 12.50
N VAL A 122 -18.72 -3.33 12.96
CA VAL A 122 -18.02 -2.41 13.87
C VAL A 122 -18.26 -2.72 15.36
N ALA A 123 -19.17 -3.62 15.69
CA ALA A 123 -19.66 -3.84 17.05
C ALA A 123 -18.58 -4.28 18.04
N HIS A 124 -17.56 -4.99 17.58
CA HIS A 124 -16.49 -5.56 18.42
C HIS A 124 -15.13 -4.92 18.19
N LEU A 125 -15.09 -3.83 17.39
CA LEU A 125 -13.85 -3.15 17.08
C LEU A 125 -13.52 -2.09 18.13
N HIS A 126 -12.26 -2.05 18.53
CA HIS A 126 -11.71 -0.93 19.29
C HIS A 126 -10.26 -0.65 18.85
N VAL A 127 -9.79 0.55 19.17
CA VAL A 127 -8.42 0.97 18.92
C VAL A 127 -7.62 0.85 20.21
N ARG A 128 -6.41 0.34 20.09
CA ARG A 128 -5.42 0.32 21.17
C ARG A 128 -4.07 0.81 20.66
N PRO A 129 -3.19 1.32 21.55
CA PRO A 129 -1.82 1.64 21.17
C PRO A 129 -1.12 0.39 20.61
N SER A 130 -0.25 0.58 19.62
CA SER A 130 0.58 -0.50 19.09
C SER A 130 1.69 -0.87 20.08
N ASP A 131 1.94 -2.17 20.26
CA ASP A 131 3.02 -2.68 21.10
C ASP A 131 4.40 -2.61 20.43
N TYR A 132 4.47 -2.26 19.13
CA TYR A 132 5.72 -2.16 18.38
C TYR A 132 6.46 -0.87 18.76
N ARG A 133 7.64 -1.01 19.38
CA ARG A 133 8.44 0.14 19.86
C ARG A 133 8.96 1.04 18.73
N SER A 134 9.35 0.46 17.61
CA SER A 134 9.88 1.17 16.45
C SER A 134 8.83 1.89 15.63
N LEU A 135 7.58 1.45 15.72
CA LEU A 135 6.46 1.90 14.92
C LEU A 135 5.30 2.28 15.81
N LEU A 136 5.56 3.29 16.64
CA LEU A 136 4.59 3.86 17.59
C LEU A 136 3.35 4.33 16.85
N GLY A 137 2.27 3.61 16.98
CA GLY A 137 1.02 3.88 16.29
C GLY A 137 -0.16 3.28 17.03
N PHE A 138 -1.13 2.81 16.29
CA PHE A 138 -2.30 2.16 16.85
C PHE A 138 -2.72 0.91 16.07
N GLU A 139 -3.49 0.08 16.74
CA GLU A 139 -4.09 -1.13 16.17
C GLU A 139 -5.61 -1.08 16.28
N VAL A 140 -6.30 -1.56 15.25
CA VAL A 140 -7.71 -1.90 15.35
C VAL A 140 -7.79 -3.38 15.71
N PHE A 141 -8.34 -3.65 16.89
CA PHE A 141 -8.43 -4.98 17.47
C PHE A 141 -9.89 -5.45 17.51
N ASP A 142 -10.12 -6.68 17.08
CA ASP A 142 -11.41 -7.34 17.21
C ASP A 142 -11.47 -8.11 18.53
N THR A 143 -12.34 -7.67 19.45
CA THR A 143 -12.50 -8.29 20.76
C THR A 143 -13.21 -9.64 20.72
N LEU A 144 -13.97 -9.95 19.68
CA LEU A 144 -14.61 -11.23 19.48
C LEU A 144 -13.62 -12.28 18.97
N GLU A 145 -12.86 -11.94 17.92
CA GLU A 145 -11.89 -12.84 17.31
C GLU A 145 -10.52 -12.82 17.98
N GLN A 146 -10.32 -11.93 18.96
CA GLN A 146 -9.06 -11.76 19.72
C GLN A 146 -7.83 -11.58 18.80
N LYS A 147 -7.98 -10.76 17.76
CA LYS A 147 -6.90 -10.50 16.79
C LYS A 147 -6.83 -9.04 16.35
N THR A 148 -5.63 -8.60 15.97
CA THR A 148 -5.44 -7.33 15.27
C THR A 148 -5.87 -7.47 13.82
N LEU A 149 -6.79 -6.61 13.38
CA LEU A 149 -7.31 -6.58 12.02
C LEU A 149 -6.61 -5.53 11.14
N TYR A 150 -6.17 -4.45 11.76
CA TYR A 150 -5.59 -3.32 11.08
C TYR A 150 -4.52 -2.71 11.98
N TRP A 151 -3.43 -2.29 11.38
CA TRP A 151 -2.35 -1.66 12.10
C TRP A 151 -1.88 -0.40 11.35
N MET A 152 -1.76 0.69 12.08
CA MET A 152 -1.27 1.96 11.58
C MET A 152 0.02 2.32 12.31
N PRO A 153 1.15 2.44 11.61
CA PRO A 153 2.36 2.97 12.19
C PRO A 153 2.16 4.43 12.61
N ASP A 154 3.18 5.02 13.19
CA ASP A 154 3.13 6.42 13.57
C ASP A 154 2.80 7.32 12.36
N ILE A 155 2.20 8.47 12.67
CA ILE A 155 1.72 9.42 11.66
C ILE A 155 2.85 9.91 10.73
N GLU A 156 4.09 10.00 11.19
CA GLU A 156 5.21 10.44 10.35
C GLU A 156 5.52 9.45 9.25
N THR A 157 5.48 8.16 9.57
CA THR A 157 5.64 7.10 8.55
C THR A 157 4.57 7.22 7.47
N ARG A 158 3.29 7.39 7.87
CA ARG A 158 2.20 7.58 6.91
C ARG A 158 2.39 8.84 6.06
N LEU A 159 2.67 9.99 6.70
CA LEU A 159 2.89 11.25 5.98
C LEU A 159 4.07 11.18 5.01
N ASN A 160 5.13 10.46 5.37
CA ASN A 160 6.26 10.24 4.47
C ASN A 160 5.84 9.43 3.22
N PHE A 161 4.99 8.41 3.36
CA PHE A 161 4.43 7.70 2.21
C PHE A 161 3.51 8.61 1.37
N GLU A 162 2.77 9.52 1.97
CA GLU A 162 1.96 10.52 1.24
C GLU A 162 2.83 11.50 0.47
N VAL A 163 3.95 11.95 1.04
CA VAL A 163 4.95 12.78 0.33
C VAL A 163 5.52 12.04 -0.89
N LEU A 164 5.81 10.74 -0.77
CA LEU A 164 6.24 9.92 -1.91
C LEU A 164 5.14 9.79 -2.98
N ALA A 165 3.89 9.71 -2.56
CA ALA A 165 2.74 9.58 -3.45
C ALA A 165 2.39 10.88 -4.18
N ASP A 166 2.68 12.05 -3.59
CA ASP A 166 2.38 13.35 -4.20
C ASP A 166 3.35 13.67 -5.33
N ILE A 167 2.87 13.62 -6.58
CA ILE A 167 3.66 13.94 -7.77
C ILE A 167 4.22 15.38 -7.75
N LYS A 168 3.57 16.30 -7.01
CA LYS A 168 3.97 17.71 -6.92
C LYS A 168 5.04 17.96 -5.86
N ALA A 169 5.25 17.02 -4.93
CA ALA A 169 6.23 17.18 -3.87
C ALA A 169 7.66 17.36 -4.45
N PRO A 170 8.47 18.27 -3.87
CA PRO A 170 9.85 18.49 -4.31
C PRO A 170 10.69 17.21 -4.19
N LYS A 171 11.63 17.01 -5.13
CA LYS A 171 12.54 15.85 -5.14
C LYS A 171 13.27 15.68 -3.80
N GLN A 172 13.74 16.79 -3.20
CA GLN A 172 14.42 16.76 -1.90
C GLN A 172 13.50 16.26 -0.78
N ALA A 173 12.23 16.66 -0.76
CA ALA A 173 11.27 16.18 0.25
C ALA A 173 11.04 14.68 0.09
N LYS A 174 10.95 14.16 -1.14
CA LYS A 174 10.80 12.73 -1.42
C LYS A 174 12.03 11.92 -0.98
N LEU A 175 13.23 12.46 -1.15
CA LEU A 175 14.46 11.80 -0.69
C LEU A 175 14.52 11.71 0.85
N LEU A 176 14.12 12.77 1.55
CA LEU A 176 14.03 12.78 3.01
C LEU A 176 12.96 11.79 3.49
N ALA A 177 11.77 11.83 2.89
CA ALA A 177 10.68 10.92 3.22
C ALA A 177 11.08 9.45 3.02
N LYS A 178 11.78 9.14 1.91
CA LYS A 178 12.32 7.79 1.66
C LYS A 178 13.29 7.36 2.76
N HIS A 179 14.25 8.21 3.11
CA HIS A 179 15.24 7.92 4.15
C HIS A 179 14.57 7.64 5.50
N ASP A 180 13.60 8.46 5.87
CA ASP A 180 12.85 8.29 7.12
C ASP A 180 12.04 6.98 7.12
N ILE A 181 11.37 6.64 6.01
CA ILE A 181 10.66 5.36 5.86
C ILE A 181 11.63 4.19 6.04
N GLU A 182 12.76 4.20 5.35
CA GLU A 182 13.75 3.12 5.45
C GLU A 182 14.25 2.95 6.89
N SER A 183 14.59 4.04 7.56
CA SER A 183 15.06 4.01 8.94
C SER A 183 14.00 3.50 9.94
N ARG A 184 12.74 3.93 9.77
CA ARG A 184 11.65 3.54 10.68
C ARG A 184 11.19 2.10 10.45
N MET A 185 11.20 1.64 9.20
CA MET A 185 10.75 0.29 8.85
C MET A 185 11.83 -0.79 9.10
N ASP A 186 13.09 -0.40 9.29
CA ASP A 186 14.21 -1.36 9.42
C ASP A 186 14.02 -2.32 10.60
N GLU A 187 13.65 -1.82 11.77
CA GLU A 187 13.41 -2.66 12.96
C GLU A 187 12.23 -3.64 12.72
N LEU A 188 11.16 -3.17 12.08
CA LEU A 188 10.03 -4.03 11.73
C LEU A 188 10.47 -5.17 10.81
N TRP A 189 11.28 -4.86 9.79
CA TRP A 189 11.71 -5.89 8.84
C TRP A 189 12.55 -7.00 9.48
N HIS A 190 13.21 -6.71 10.61
CA HIS A 190 14.00 -7.68 11.37
C HIS A 190 13.21 -8.36 12.51
N SER A 191 11.95 -7.97 12.73
CA SER A 191 11.11 -8.55 13.77
C SER A 191 10.44 -9.86 13.35
N ASP A 192 9.95 -10.62 14.32
CA ASP A 192 9.19 -11.86 14.05
C ASP A 192 7.87 -11.62 13.31
N GLU A 193 7.29 -10.43 13.47
CA GLU A 193 6.03 -9.98 12.86
C GLU A 193 6.20 -9.50 11.41
N ALA A 194 7.43 -9.32 10.94
CA ALA A 194 7.75 -8.79 9.61
C ALA A 194 7.01 -9.49 8.46
N LEU A 195 6.68 -10.77 8.62
CA LEU A 195 5.97 -11.57 7.62
C LEU A 195 4.46 -11.63 7.81
N THR A 196 3.93 -11.15 8.93
CA THR A 196 2.51 -11.32 9.29
C THR A 196 1.76 -10.02 9.47
N ILE A 197 2.45 -8.95 9.87
CA ILE A 197 1.81 -7.67 10.14
C ILE A 197 1.06 -7.13 8.91
N ASP A 198 -0.13 -6.61 9.13
CA ASP A 198 -0.90 -5.94 8.08
C ASP A 198 -0.44 -4.49 7.92
N LEU A 199 0.07 -4.15 6.73
CA LEU A 199 0.58 -2.83 6.36
C LEU A 199 -0.34 -2.11 5.36
N SER A 200 -1.58 -2.58 5.19
CA SER A 200 -2.54 -2.03 4.22
C SER A 200 -2.86 -0.54 4.47
N GLY A 201 -2.68 -0.06 5.70
CA GLY A 201 -2.84 1.35 6.06
C GLY A 201 -1.77 2.29 5.51
N LEU A 202 -0.65 1.78 4.96
CA LEU A 202 0.39 2.62 4.39
C LEU A 202 0.11 2.90 2.90
N PRO A 203 -0.09 4.17 2.51
CA PRO A 203 -0.38 4.51 1.12
C PRO A 203 0.79 4.12 0.21
N ARG A 204 0.45 3.53 -0.93
CA ARG A 204 1.42 3.11 -1.96
C ARG A 204 2.38 1.98 -1.58
N LEU A 205 2.45 1.54 -0.34
CA LEU A 205 3.18 0.33 0.01
C LEU A 205 2.37 -0.89 -0.42
N LYS A 206 2.99 -1.75 -1.21
CA LYS A 206 2.42 -3.04 -1.60
C LYS A 206 3.24 -4.16 -0.99
N THR A 207 2.58 -5.03 -0.25
CA THR A 207 3.20 -6.25 0.29
C THR A 207 2.60 -7.48 -0.36
N VAL A 208 3.43 -8.43 -0.71
CA VAL A 208 3.03 -9.77 -1.15
C VAL A 208 3.77 -10.82 -0.34
N ASN A 209 3.06 -11.84 0.09
CA ASN A 209 3.61 -12.95 0.86
C ASN A 209 3.61 -14.22 0.01
N SER A 210 4.69 -15.01 0.11
CA SER A 210 4.71 -16.33 -0.53
C SER A 210 3.66 -17.27 0.10
N PRO A 211 3.14 -18.26 -0.66
CA PRO A 211 2.20 -19.26 -0.16
C PRO A 211 2.73 -20.01 1.07
N ASP A 212 4.04 -20.28 1.12
CA ASP A 212 4.70 -20.93 2.27
C ASP A 212 4.91 -20.00 3.48
N LYS A 213 4.48 -18.72 3.39
CA LYS A 213 4.60 -17.68 4.43
C LYS A 213 6.04 -17.45 4.95
N ARG A 214 7.04 -17.78 4.13
CA ARG A 214 8.46 -17.62 4.48
C ARG A 214 9.13 -16.44 3.78
N LEU A 215 8.42 -15.79 2.86
CA LEU A 215 8.90 -14.67 2.09
C LEU A 215 7.83 -13.58 2.05
N ARG A 216 8.26 -12.33 2.23
CA ARG A 216 7.48 -11.13 1.93
C ARG A 216 8.31 -10.23 1.02
N LEU A 217 7.69 -9.68 0.00
CA LEU A 217 8.19 -8.50 -0.68
C LEU A 217 7.34 -7.30 -0.28
N ALA A 218 8.01 -6.24 0.17
CA ALA A 218 7.39 -4.96 0.45
C ALA A 218 7.94 -3.96 -0.56
N THR A 219 7.11 -3.49 -1.49
CA THR A 219 7.56 -2.64 -2.60
C THR A 219 6.68 -1.40 -2.74
N TYR A 220 7.29 -0.27 -3.08
CA TYR A 220 6.63 1.00 -3.30
C TYR A 220 7.37 1.84 -4.34
N MET A 221 6.75 2.91 -4.77
CA MET A 221 7.34 3.80 -5.78
C MET A 221 7.04 5.26 -5.49
N THR A 222 7.85 6.12 -6.05
CA THR A 222 7.53 7.54 -6.20
C THR A 222 7.54 7.92 -7.69
N MET A 223 6.70 8.88 -8.05
CA MET A 223 6.66 9.46 -9.39
C MET A 223 6.99 10.95 -9.29
N TYR A 224 7.79 11.45 -10.22
CA TYR A 224 8.17 12.85 -10.30
C TYR A 224 7.29 13.62 -11.30
N LYS A 225 7.40 14.94 -11.33
CA LYS A 225 6.61 15.82 -12.23
C LYS A 225 6.83 15.55 -13.72
N ASP A 226 7.98 15.04 -14.09
CA ASP A 226 8.33 14.62 -15.46
C ASP A 226 7.87 13.21 -15.81
N PHE A 227 7.05 12.60 -14.91
CA PHE A 227 6.57 11.23 -15.00
C PHE A 227 7.65 10.15 -14.92
N SER A 228 8.89 10.51 -14.66
CA SER A 228 9.89 9.51 -14.24
C SER A 228 9.50 8.91 -12.91
N SER A 229 9.84 7.65 -12.69
CA SER A 229 9.50 6.92 -11.47
C SER A 229 10.73 6.24 -10.88
N GLN A 230 10.75 6.07 -9.57
CA GLN A 230 11.78 5.34 -8.84
C GLN A 230 11.12 4.34 -7.90
N TYR A 231 11.68 3.14 -7.84
CA TYR A 231 11.13 2.00 -7.10
C TYR A 231 12.00 1.67 -5.90
N PHE A 232 11.35 1.26 -4.82
CA PHE A 232 11.98 0.93 -3.55
C PHE A 232 11.35 -0.34 -3.01
N GLY A 233 12.07 -1.06 -2.16
CA GLY A 233 11.49 -2.21 -1.48
C GLY A 233 12.50 -2.99 -0.68
N ASN A 234 11.96 -4.04 -0.05
CA ASN A 234 12.71 -5.02 0.72
C ASN A 234 12.18 -6.41 0.42
N ILE A 235 13.09 -7.39 0.40
CA ILE A 235 12.76 -8.80 0.52
C ILE A 235 13.00 -9.19 1.97
N ILE A 236 12.00 -9.72 2.63
CA ILE A 236 12.06 -10.23 4.01
C ILE A 236 11.89 -11.75 3.92
N ARG A 237 12.88 -12.50 4.37
CA ARG A 237 12.91 -13.96 4.27
C ARG A 237 13.16 -14.62 5.60
N ARG A 238 12.28 -15.53 6.02
CA ARG A 238 12.51 -16.41 7.17
C ARG A 238 13.27 -17.64 6.72
N LYS A 239 14.47 -17.86 7.29
CA LYS A 239 15.29 -19.04 7.02
C LYS A 239 14.77 -20.28 7.74
N ALA A 240 15.38 -21.43 7.44
CA ALA A 240 15.02 -22.70 8.08
C ALA A 240 15.29 -22.70 9.60
N ASP A 241 16.29 -21.94 10.06
CA ASP A 241 16.65 -21.75 11.46
C ASP A 241 15.75 -20.74 12.20
N GLY A 242 14.74 -20.18 11.53
CA GLY A 242 13.78 -19.19 12.05
C GLY A 242 14.27 -17.75 11.96
N THR A 243 15.54 -17.49 11.68
CA THR A 243 16.05 -16.12 11.58
C THR A 243 15.57 -15.40 10.33
N ILE A 244 15.49 -14.08 10.40
CA ILE A 244 15.05 -13.21 9.29
C ILE A 244 16.26 -12.62 8.57
N ASP A 245 16.30 -12.79 7.25
CA ASP A 245 17.19 -12.05 6.37
C ASP A 245 16.41 -10.95 5.67
N VAL A 246 16.95 -9.74 5.62
CA VAL A 246 16.36 -8.59 4.91
C VAL A 246 17.31 -8.16 3.79
N TYR A 247 16.76 -7.97 2.59
CA TYR A 247 17.52 -7.55 1.41
C TYR A 247 16.88 -6.27 0.85
N PRO A 248 17.47 -5.09 1.08
CA PRO A 248 17.05 -3.86 0.43
C PRO A 248 17.17 -3.94 -1.10
N LEU A 249 16.21 -3.38 -1.82
CA LEU A 249 16.13 -3.39 -3.28
C LEU A 249 16.51 -2.03 -3.85
N TYR A 250 17.44 -2.01 -4.80
CA TYR A 250 17.92 -0.80 -5.47
C TYR A 250 17.50 -0.81 -6.95
N ASP A 251 16.59 0.09 -7.31
CA ASP A 251 16.13 0.25 -8.70
C ASP A 251 17.25 0.82 -9.58
N LEU A 252 17.76 -0.03 -10.45
CA LEU A 252 18.75 0.31 -11.47
C LEU A 252 18.25 -0.11 -12.86
N ALA A 253 16.95 0.06 -13.12
CA ALA A 253 16.34 -0.36 -14.39
C ALA A 253 16.99 0.29 -15.61
N ASP A 254 17.46 1.53 -15.50
CA ASP A 254 18.11 2.26 -16.58
C ASP A 254 19.45 1.64 -16.99
N GLU A 255 20.05 0.80 -16.16
CA GLU A 255 21.26 0.05 -16.51
C GLU A 255 21.00 -1.23 -17.30
N TYR A 256 19.72 -1.62 -17.45
CA TYR A 256 19.34 -2.81 -18.20
C TYR A 256 19.20 -2.53 -19.69
N LYS A 257 20.21 -2.83 -20.48
CA LYS A 257 20.11 -2.73 -21.97
C LYS A 257 19.01 -3.64 -22.53
N ASN A 258 18.87 -4.85 -21.95
CA ASN A 258 17.80 -5.80 -22.28
C ASN A 258 17.31 -6.46 -21.01
N PRO A 259 16.25 -5.92 -20.36
CA PRO A 259 15.75 -6.43 -19.09
C PRO A 259 15.26 -7.87 -19.18
N GLU A 260 14.70 -8.30 -20.31
CA GLU A 260 14.18 -9.65 -20.48
C GLU A 260 15.28 -10.72 -20.63
N ARG A 261 16.52 -10.31 -20.90
CA ARG A 261 17.68 -11.20 -21.06
C ARG A 261 18.70 -11.10 -19.93
N THR A 262 18.51 -10.17 -18.99
CA THR A 262 19.50 -9.87 -17.95
C THR A 262 18.99 -10.27 -16.58
N LYS A 263 19.78 -11.04 -15.82
CA LYS A 263 19.54 -11.31 -14.40
C LYS A 263 19.76 -10.07 -13.55
N GLY A 264 19.07 -10.01 -12.41
CA GLY A 264 19.24 -8.99 -11.40
C GLY A 264 19.64 -9.55 -10.06
N THR A 265 20.00 -8.65 -9.15
CA THR A 265 20.22 -8.90 -7.73
C THR A 265 19.47 -7.83 -6.93
N PRO A 266 19.37 -7.93 -5.59
CA PRO A 266 18.83 -6.82 -4.79
C PRO A 266 19.52 -5.49 -5.06
N GLU A 267 20.85 -5.48 -5.21
CA GLU A 267 21.67 -4.29 -5.48
C GLU A 267 21.51 -3.78 -6.92
N LYS A 268 21.04 -4.62 -7.82
CA LYS A 268 20.75 -4.28 -9.21
C LYS A 268 19.40 -4.87 -9.60
N TRP A 269 18.36 -4.23 -9.12
CA TRP A 269 16.98 -4.66 -9.33
C TRP A 269 16.34 -3.89 -10.49
N TYR A 270 15.44 -4.55 -11.24
CA TYR A 270 14.74 -3.92 -12.38
C TYR A 270 13.66 -2.93 -11.94
N GLY A 271 13.26 -2.93 -10.67
CA GLY A 271 12.26 -2.02 -10.10
C GLY A 271 10.83 -2.29 -10.57
N ALA A 272 9.99 -2.76 -9.64
CA ALA A 272 8.55 -2.93 -9.87
C ALA A 272 7.80 -2.90 -8.53
N VAL A 273 6.54 -2.49 -8.53
CA VAL A 273 5.64 -2.76 -7.41
C VAL A 273 5.01 -4.12 -7.67
N TYR A 274 5.36 -5.11 -6.84
CA TYR A 274 4.79 -6.45 -6.95
C TYR A 274 3.47 -6.52 -6.19
N PHE A 275 2.47 -7.12 -6.83
CA PHE A 275 1.11 -7.23 -6.27
C PHE A 275 0.60 -8.67 -6.20
N ASP A 276 1.34 -9.62 -6.79
CA ASP A 276 1.03 -11.06 -6.71
C ASP A 276 2.31 -11.90 -6.76
N ILE A 277 2.24 -13.13 -6.22
CA ILE A 277 3.37 -14.06 -6.11
C ILE A 277 2.89 -15.50 -6.16
N ALA A 278 3.45 -16.29 -7.08
CA ALA A 278 3.25 -17.73 -7.20
C ALA A 278 4.53 -18.49 -6.83
N GLU A 279 4.39 -19.59 -6.09
CA GLU A 279 5.50 -20.50 -5.78
C GLU A 279 5.51 -21.64 -6.78
N VAL A 280 6.63 -21.84 -7.45
CA VAL A 280 6.80 -22.90 -8.46
C VAL A 280 8.13 -23.62 -8.30
N PHE A 281 8.18 -24.86 -8.76
CA PHE A 281 9.39 -25.69 -8.73
C PHE A 281 9.78 -26.12 -10.14
N PHE A 282 11.03 -25.82 -10.51
CA PHE A 282 11.64 -26.31 -11.73
C PHE A 282 12.92 -27.07 -11.37
N GLU A 283 13.06 -28.31 -11.82
CA GLU A 283 14.22 -29.18 -11.51
C GLU A 283 14.61 -29.20 -10.02
N LYS A 284 13.64 -29.31 -9.12
CA LYS A 284 13.80 -29.28 -7.63
C LYS A 284 14.28 -27.95 -7.04
N GLN A 285 14.50 -26.93 -7.85
CA GLN A 285 14.77 -25.58 -7.37
C GLN A 285 13.45 -24.82 -7.22
N LYS A 286 13.26 -24.20 -6.05
CA LYS A 286 12.12 -23.31 -5.77
C LYS A 286 12.35 -21.95 -6.40
N TYR A 287 11.33 -21.45 -7.08
CA TYR A 287 11.22 -20.09 -7.61
C TYR A 287 9.95 -19.43 -7.12
N TYR A 288 10.00 -18.12 -6.95
CA TYR A 288 8.86 -17.28 -6.71
C TYR A 288 8.63 -16.44 -7.97
N THR A 289 7.53 -16.68 -8.64
CA THR A 289 7.13 -15.87 -9.79
C THR A 289 6.38 -14.66 -9.30
N LEU A 290 6.94 -13.50 -9.54
CA LEU A 290 6.43 -12.21 -9.09
C LEU A 290 5.68 -11.53 -10.22
N ILE A 291 4.47 -11.05 -9.94
CA ILE A 291 3.67 -10.26 -10.88
C ILE A 291 3.69 -8.80 -10.39
N GLY A 292 4.15 -7.90 -11.26
CA GLY A 292 4.39 -6.52 -10.86
C GLY A 292 3.96 -5.48 -11.91
N PHE A 293 4.03 -4.24 -11.47
CA PHE A 293 3.75 -3.06 -12.26
C PHE A 293 4.97 -2.12 -12.26
N ARG A 294 5.25 -1.50 -13.41
CA ARG A 294 6.22 -0.43 -13.57
C ARG A 294 5.68 0.65 -14.50
N GLN A 295 5.73 1.92 -14.07
CA GLN A 295 5.62 3.08 -14.97
C GLN A 295 6.97 3.28 -15.62
N GLN A 296 7.06 3.19 -16.94
CA GLN A 296 8.31 3.39 -17.65
C GLN A 296 8.56 4.89 -17.89
N ASP A 297 7.55 5.56 -18.41
CA ASP A 297 7.57 7.01 -18.69
C ASP A 297 6.12 7.56 -18.71
N ALA A 298 5.94 8.78 -19.19
CA ALA A 298 4.61 9.42 -19.24
C ALA A 298 3.59 8.67 -20.14
N LEU A 299 4.08 7.97 -21.18
CA LEU A 299 3.23 7.38 -22.21
C LEU A 299 3.16 5.84 -22.15
N VAL A 300 4.11 5.22 -21.45
CA VAL A 300 4.25 3.76 -21.39
C VAL A 300 4.32 3.25 -19.97
N LYS A 301 3.56 2.22 -19.69
CA LYS A 301 3.65 1.43 -18.46
C LYS A 301 3.83 -0.05 -18.78
N CYS A 302 4.22 -0.82 -17.78
CA CYS A 302 4.59 -2.22 -17.96
C CYS A 302 3.94 -3.11 -16.91
N ARG A 303 3.55 -4.32 -17.32
CA ARG A 303 3.47 -5.48 -16.43
C ARG A 303 4.78 -6.24 -16.47
N VAL A 304 5.20 -6.72 -15.32
CA VAL A 304 6.48 -7.44 -15.16
C VAL A 304 6.21 -8.79 -14.54
N LEU A 305 6.65 -9.86 -15.22
CA LEU A 305 6.78 -11.19 -14.61
C LEU A 305 8.26 -11.41 -14.31
N ASP A 306 8.62 -11.56 -13.05
CA ASP A 306 10.01 -11.80 -12.64
C ASP A 306 10.11 -13.09 -11.83
N LEU A 307 11.28 -13.72 -11.86
CA LEU A 307 11.56 -14.94 -11.10
C LEU A 307 12.56 -14.62 -10.01
N LEU A 308 12.13 -14.73 -8.75
CA LEU A 308 12.98 -14.58 -7.58
C LEU A 308 13.38 -15.96 -7.05
N TRP A 309 14.65 -16.18 -6.81
CA TRP A 309 15.16 -17.42 -6.24
C TRP A 309 16.40 -17.24 -5.39
N PHE A 310 16.67 -18.24 -4.57
CA PHE A 310 17.74 -18.20 -3.58
C PHE A 310 18.70 -19.38 -3.75
N LYS A 311 20.00 -19.10 -3.62
CA LYS A 311 21.04 -20.12 -3.45
C LYS A 311 21.86 -19.76 -2.19
N GLY A 312 21.53 -20.41 -1.07
CA GLY A 312 22.02 -19.97 0.24
C GLY A 312 21.52 -18.55 0.58
N ARG A 313 22.49 -17.63 0.78
CA ARG A 313 22.20 -16.20 0.99
C ARG A 313 22.14 -15.38 -0.29
N LYS A 314 22.54 -15.95 -1.42
CA LYS A 314 22.52 -15.25 -2.70
C LYS A 314 21.09 -15.16 -3.21
N VAL A 315 20.63 -13.95 -3.50
CA VAL A 315 19.34 -13.62 -4.08
C VAL A 315 19.53 -13.29 -5.55
N THR A 316 18.67 -13.82 -6.41
CA THR A 316 18.73 -13.57 -7.86
C THR A 316 17.33 -13.31 -8.39
N PHE A 317 17.20 -12.25 -9.19
CA PHE A 317 16.04 -11.98 -10.02
C PHE A 317 16.34 -12.46 -11.45
N GLY A 318 15.37 -13.18 -12.02
CA GLY A 318 15.45 -13.74 -13.37
C GLY A 318 16.07 -15.13 -13.41
N ALA A 319 15.46 -15.97 -14.25
CA ALA A 319 15.92 -17.29 -14.66
C ALA A 319 15.44 -17.56 -16.07
N SER A 320 16.22 -18.28 -16.90
CA SER A 320 15.87 -18.60 -18.30
C SER A 320 14.72 -19.63 -18.38
N LEU A 321 13.61 -19.34 -17.73
CA LEU A 321 12.48 -20.25 -17.54
C LEU A 321 11.17 -19.74 -18.16
N PHE A 322 11.11 -18.53 -18.71
CA PHE A 322 10.00 -18.14 -19.58
C PHE A 322 10.28 -18.58 -21.01
N LEU A 323 9.57 -19.61 -21.45
CA LEU A 323 9.77 -20.29 -22.73
C LEU A 323 8.77 -19.75 -23.76
N HIS A 324 9.26 -19.14 -24.83
CA HIS A 324 8.43 -18.65 -25.92
C HIS A 324 9.07 -19.05 -27.25
N GLU A 325 8.43 -19.97 -27.97
CA GLU A 325 8.96 -20.61 -29.19
C GLU A 325 10.38 -21.17 -28.98
N LYS A 326 11.37 -20.63 -29.69
CA LYS A 326 12.78 -21.01 -29.59
C LYS A 326 13.60 -20.13 -28.64
N SER A 327 12.93 -19.21 -27.93
CA SER A 327 13.57 -18.24 -27.04
C SER A 327 13.26 -18.51 -25.57
N THR A 328 14.21 -18.19 -24.69
CA THR A 328 14.01 -18.19 -23.24
C THR A 328 14.26 -16.80 -22.69
N TYR A 329 13.53 -16.40 -21.67
CA TYR A 329 13.66 -15.08 -21.07
C TYR A 329 13.87 -15.20 -19.56
N GLN A 330 14.65 -14.26 -19.00
CA GLN A 330 14.92 -14.17 -17.56
C GLN A 330 13.70 -13.60 -16.79
N ARG A 331 12.99 -12.66 -17.42
CA ARG A 331 11.73 -12.05 -17.01
C ARG A 331 10.93 -11.65 -18.24
N ARG A 332 9.65 -11.36 -18.04
CA ARG A 332 8.82 -10.79 -19.12
C ARG A 332 8.44 -9.36 -18.77
N VAL A 333 8.48 -8.50 -19.77
CA VAL A 333 8.12 -7.08 -19.63
C VAL A 333 7.12 -6.74 -20.75
N PHE A 334 5.86 -6.64 -20.38
CA PHE A 334 4.77 -6.28 -21.29
C PHE A 334 4.59 -4.76 -21.25
N ARG A 335 4.92 -4.10 -22.35
CA ARG A 335 4.85 -2.64 -22.47
C ARG A 335 3.58 -2.26 -23.20
N TYR A 336 2.86 -1.26 -22.67
CA TYR A 336 1.60 -0.79 -23.24
C TYR A 336 1.34 0.66 -22.88
N SER A 337 0.33 1.27 -23.54
CA SER A 337 -0.07 2.66 -23.31
C SER A 337 -0.37 2.97 -21.85
N SER A 338 0.07 4.12 -21.37
CA SER A 338 -0.28 4.61 -20.03
C SER A 338 -1.81 4.83 -19.86
N GLU A 339 -2.56 4.98 -20.96
CA GLU A 339 -4.02 5.13 -20.96
C GLU A 339 -4.77 3.78 -20.94
N ALA A 340 -4.11 2.68 -21.34
CA ALA A 340 -4.70 1.34 -21.30
C ALA A 340 -4.52 0.67 -19.94
N ASN A 341 -5.33 -0.35 -19.64
CA ASN A 341 -5.12 -1.25 -18.52
C ASN A 341 -4.94 -2.67 -19.03
N MET A 342 -3.93 -3.37 -18.54
CA MET A 342 -3.62 -4.75 -18.88
C MET A 342 -3.88 -5.62 -17.64
N MET A 343 -4.73 -6.64 -17.80
CA MET A 343 -4.91 -7.69 -16.79
C MET A 343 -3.72 -8.65 -16.83
N VAL A 344 -3.24 -9.02 -15.66
CA VAL A 344 -2.33 -10.15 -15.43
C VAL A 344 -2.68 -10.76 -14.09
N MET A 345 -2.88 -12.07 -14.04
CA MET A 345 -3.20 -12.81 -12.82
C MET A 345 -2.62 -14.22 -12.84
N TYR A 346 -2.38 -14.77 -11.66
CA TYR A 346 -2.07 -16.17 -11.52
C TYR A 346 -3.34 -16.95 -11.16
N ASP A 347 -3.59 -18.03 -11.87
CA ASP A 347 -4.68 -18.97 -11.59
C ASP A 347 -4.07 -20.24 -10.97
N ASP A 348 -4.29 -20.42 -9.66
CA ASP A 348 -3.77 -21.56 -8.90
C ASP A 348 -4.34 -22.92 -9.35
N LYS A 349 -5.55 -22.94 -9.94
CA LYS A 349 -6.21 -24.18 -10.35
C LYS A 349 -5.66 -24.72 -11.67
N GLU A 350 -5.45 -23.78 -12.60
CA GLU A 350 -4.94 -24.08 -13.92
C GLU A 350 -3.39 -24.04 -13.97
N GLU A 351 -2.76 -23.61 -12.87
CA GLU A 351 -1.30 -23.37 -12.76
C GLU A 351 -0.76 -22.50 -13.93
N MET A 352 -1.50 -21.41 -14.22
CA MET A 352 -1.22 -20.49 -15.33
C MET A 352 -1.13 -19.05 -14.87
N ILE A 353 -0.25 -18.29 -15.51
CA ILE A 353 -0.30 -16.83 -15.50
C ILE A 353 -1.06 -16.39 -16.74
N ILE A 354 -2.26 -15.87 -16.55
CA ILE A 354 -3.15 -15.42 -17.62
C ILE A 354 -3.03 -13.91 -17.77
N PHE A 355 -2.97 -13.41 -18.99
CA PHE A 355 -2.84 -11.98 -19.26
C PHE A 355 -3.47 -11.58 -20.60
N ASP A 356 -3.86 -10.31 -20.70
CA ASP A 356 -4.36 -9.74 -21.95
C ASP A 356 -3.28 -9.80 -23.02
N HIS A 357 -3.67 -10.24 -24.22
CA HIS A 357 -2.84 -10.06 -25.41
C HIS A 357 -2.73 -8.59 -25.77
N LEU A 358 -1.52 -8.13 -26.07
CA LEU A 358 -1.24 -6.73 -26.39
C LEU A 358 -0.99 -6.55 -27.88
N SER A 359 -1.80 -5.74 -28.52
CA SER A 359 -1.61 -5.38 -29.92
C SER A 359 -1.58 -3.87 -30.12
N PRO A 360 -0.91 -3.36 -31.17
CA PRO A 360 -0.95 -1.95 -31.51
C PRO A 360 -2.31 -1.59 -32.12
N THR A 361 -2.82 -0.41 -31.84
CA THR A 361 -4.07 0.11 -32.43
C THR A 361 -4.06 0.14 -33.96
N ASN A 362 -2.88 0.17 -34.56
CA ASN A 362 -2.65 0.06 -35.98
C ASN A 362 -1.31 -0.62 -36.24
N SER A 363 -1.22 -1.46 -37.29
CA SER A 363 0.01 -2.18 -37.65
C SER A 363 1.21 -1.27 -37.95
N LEU A 364 0.97 0.00 -38.32
CA LEU A 364 2.02 1.01 -38.53
C LEU A 364 2.73 1.40 -37.24
N PHE A 365 2.10 1.15 -36.07
CA PHE A 365 2.68 1.46 -34.76
C PHE A 365 3.38 0.28 -34.11
N ARG A 366 3.73 -0.75 -34.88
CA ARG A 366 4.46 -1.90 -34.35
C ARG A 366 5.80 -1.47 -33.73
N GLY A 367 5.98 -1.79 -32.44
CA GLY A 367 7.14 -1.38 -31.65
C GLY A 367 7.00 -0.03 -30.91
N GLU A 368 5.94 0.74 -31.20
CA GLU A 368 5.61 1.99 -30.52
C GLU A 368 4.62 1.73 -29.38
N TYR A 369 5.13 1.33 -28.21
CA TYR A 369 4.33 0.79 -27.10
C TYR A 369 3.28 1.76 -26.52
N ARG A 370 3.42 3.07 -26.73
CA ARG A 370 2.40 4.08 -26.37
C ARG A 370 1.06 3.88 -27.11
N PHE A 371 1.03 3.07 -28.16
CA PHE A 371 -0.17 2.71 -28.94
C PHE A 371 -0.61 1.27 -28.75
N TYR A 372 -0.02 0.53 -27.79
CA TYR A 372 -0.41 -0.84 -27.50
C TYR A 372 -1.46 -0.87 -26.40
N GLY A 373 -2.40 -1.79 -26.53
CA GLY A 373 -3.41 -2.11 -25.52
C GLY A 373 -3.96 -3.52 -25.68
N PRO A 374 -4.79 -3.99 -24.76
CA PRO A 374 -5.53 -5.24 -24.90
C PRO A 374 -6.40 -5.25 -26.14
N ASP A 375 -6.46 -6.39 -26.85
CA ASP A 375 -7.30 -6.60 -28.02
C ASP A 375 -8.44 -7.60 -27.78
N PHE A 376 -8.74 -7.87 -26.49
CA PHE A 376 -9.78 -8.78 -26.01
C PHE A 376 -9.50 -10.27 -26.19
N SER A 377 -8.31 -10.66 -26.60
CA SER A 377 -7.82 -12.02 -26.50
C SER A 377 -6.88 -12.19 -25.30
N TYR A 378 -6.63 -13.42 -24.89
CA TYR A 378 -5.81 -13.74 -23.74
C TYR A 378 -4.71 -14.71 -24.10
N ASP A 379 -3.53 -14.45 -23.54
CA ASP A 379 -2.41 -15.37 -23.58
C ASP A 379 -2.12 -15.89 -22.17
N ALA A 380 -1.32 -16.95 -22.09
CA ALA A 380 -0.87 -17.49 -20.81
C ALA A 380 0.58 -17.96 -20.80
N TYR A 381 1.11 -18.07 -19.61
CA TYR A 381 2.25 -18.90 -19.28
C TYR A 381 1.79 -20.05 -18.40
N GLU A 382 1.91 -21.29 -18.90
CA GLU A 382 1.57 -22.53 -18.19
C GLU A 382 2.82 -23.10 -17.51
N VAL A 383 2.68 -23.60 -16.27
CA VAL A 383 3.74 -24.33 -15.59
C VAL A 383 3.98 -25.66 -16.30
N THR A 384 5.23 -25.89 -16.71
CA THR A 384 5.70 -27.17 -17.26
C THR A 384 6.93 -27.63 -16.50
N ARG A 385 7.42 -28.85 -16.77
CA ARG A 385 8.66 -29.34 -16.16
C ARG A 385 9.87 -28.44 -16.43
N ASP A 386 9.91 -27.80 -17.61
CA ASP A 386 11.08 -27.07 -18.10
C ASP A 386 10.98 -25.56 -17.86
N GLY A 387 9.85 -25.07 -17.35
CA GLY A 387 9.61 -23.66 -17.11
C GLY A 387 8.18 -23.21 -17.42
N TRP A 388 7.97 -21.92 -17.49
CA TRP A 388 6.75 -21.26 -17.90
C TRP A 388 6.64 -21.28 -19.42
N LYS A 389 5.77 -22.14 -19.97
CA LYS A 389 5.57 -22.28 -21.42
C LYS A 389 4.48 -21.33 -21.90
N TYR A 390 4.81 -20.48 -22.87
CA TYR A 390 3.85 -19.56 -23.49
C TYR A 390 2.78 -20.31 -24.26
N LYS A 391 1.53 -19.86 -24.11
CA LYS A 391 0.34 -20.27 -24.87
C LYS A 391 -0.35 -19.03 -25.39
N GLU A 392 -0.63 -19.02 -26.67
CA GLU A 392 -1.34 -17.96 -27.37
C GLU A 392 -2.82 -18.28 -27.46
N ASP A 393 -3.66 -17.26 -27.42
CA ASP A 393 -5.10 -17.31 -27.70
C ASP A 393 -5.85 -18.38 -26.88
N ILE A 394 -5.76 -18.26 -25.53
CA ILE A 394 -6.47 -19.16 -24.63
C ILE A 394 -7.94 -18.74 -24.47
N ASP A 395 -8.86 -19.72 -24.38
CA ASP A 395 -10.27 -19.44 -24.00
C ASP A 395 -10.36 -19.20 -22.48
N PHE A 396 -10.34 -17.95 -22.08
CA PHE A 396 -10.47 -17.54 -20.70
C PHE A 396 -11.67 -16.63 -20.52
N ARG A 397 -12.55 -16.97 -19.56
CA ARG A 397 -13.70 -16.15 -19.17
C ARG A 397 -13.54 -15.75 -17.71
N PRO A 398 -13.18 -14.48 -17.44
CA PRO A 398 -13.09 -14.00 -16.07
C PRO A 398 -14.42 -14.23 -15.35
N SER A 399 -14.38 -14.85 -14.18
CA SER A 399 -15.55 -14.94 -13.30
C SER A 399 -15.95 -13.51 -12.88
N ARG A 400 -17.23 -13.18 -13.10
CA ARG A 400 -17.81 -11.88 -12.72
C ARG A 400 -17.87 -11.69 -11.22
#